data_7a909622401d96af91be073e732f3591
#
_entry.id   7a909622401d96af91be073e732f3591
#
_cell.length_a   1.000
_cell.length_b   1.000
_cell.length_c   1.000
_cell.angle_alpha   90.00
_cell.angle_beta   90.00
_cell.angle_gamma   90.00
#
_symmetry.space_group_name_H-M   'P 1'
#
loop_
_entity.id
_entity.type
_entity.pdbx_description
1 polymer ?
#
loop_
_entity_poly.entity_id
_entity_poly.type
_entity_poly.pdbx_seq_one_letter_code
_entity_poly.pdbx_strand_id
1 'polypeptide(L)'
;MRIFYPLMMMVILISLITSCKKSDLTTSIDPFENGSSVRNEIVVVSDMHMGADDAYTECKANRAPLAKLLGQMRVSPNVKEIVIAGDLIDEWFVPADVDTYNGKDQHDFVQRLAVTNKVVFDVLNQIIKDGKIKVTYVPGNHDLAITSANVNLILPGINQARDTQQGLGTYTPTDFPILAIEHGHRYNFSCAPDPVSNQAIASGSIMPPGYFFTRIAALSAKQGAPTPGDILPVLSQPTDPGNVNQNLAYGYWTSWVPLVVMFPISNKFNEPLIKTNINGFTKTYAVNDIIPYQLTAGGTIDMVLFRGIYTDTNWSQREVQNNVAVKFPVSQAMADADDNRKTDDQAKVQYFLNPNSQKIRIVVFGHTHEPEIIASNNLQNKYCIYANSGTWIDNNPHKTTMNFVVITPQTSDVKSQTYVKLYNFMDEVVSLMAVDELAHDPVLF
;
A
#
# COMPACT_ATOMS: atom_id res chain seq x y z
N MET A 1 -9.60 42.50 45.28
CA MET A 1 -8.97 41.16 45.05
C MET A 1 -8.02 41.30 43.86
N ARG A 2 -6.73 41.31 44.12
CA ARG A 2 -5.69 41.72 43.16
C ARG A 2 -5.31 40.53 42.25
N ILE A 3 -5.37 40.74 40.95
CA ILE A 3 -4.90 39.80 39.90
C ILE A 3 -3.41 40.05 39.70
N PHE A 4 -2.56 39.05 39.95
CA PHE A 4 -1.13 39.05 39.61
C PHE A 4 -0.93 38.39 38.23
N TYR A 5 -0.36 39.16 37.30
CA TYR A 5 0.28 38.66 36.08
C TYR A 5 1.77 38.45 36.35
N PRO A 6 2.38 37.33 35.96
CA PRO A 6 3.81 37.21 35.86
C PRO A 6 4.35 37.72 34.52
N LEU A 7 5.23 38.65 34.59
CA LEU A 7 6.02 39.27 33.53
C LEU A 7 6.96 38.23 32.92
N MET A 8 6.79 37.89 31.66
CA MET A 8 7.66 36.97 30.90
C MET A 8 8.82 37.78 30.33
N MET A 9 10.02 37.59 30.89
CA MET A 9 11.27 38.23 30.50
C MET A 9 11.78 37.65 29.19
N MET A 10 11.71 38.41 28.10
CA MET A 10 12.20 38.06 26.76
C MET A 10 13.72 38.27 26.71
N VAL A 11 14.51 37.22 26.77
CA VAL A 11 15.96 37.27 26.53
C VAL A 11 16.18 37.20 25.02
N ILE A 12 16.62 38.32 24.44
CA ILE A 12 17.03 38.39 23.03
C ILE A 12 18.45 37.85 22.95
N LEU A 13 18.60 36.64 22.42
CA LEU A 13 19.89 36.07 22.03
C LEU A 13 20.23 36.51 20.60
N ILE A 14 21.12 37.45 20.44
CA ILE A 14 21.67 37.83 19.13
C ILE A 14 22.70 36.77 18.75
N SER A 15 22.27 35.80 17.91
CA SER A 15 23.18 34.88 17.25
C SER A 15 23.75 35.52 15.98
N LEU A 16 25.03 35.73 15.95
CA LEU A 16 25.79 36.08 14.75
C LEU A 16 25.62 35.00 13.70
N ILE A 17 24.84 35.31 12.67
CA ILE A 17 24.71 34.48 11.49
C ILE A 17 25.91 34.71 10.61
N THR A 18 26.93 33.84 10.73
CA THR A 18 27.94 33.69 9.70
C THR A 18 27.26 33.06 8.47
N SER A 19 27.01 33.88 7.47
CA SER A 19 26.54 33.47 6.17
C SER A 19 27.56 32.53 5.51
N CYS A 20 27.39 31.21 5.69
CA CYS A 20 28.00 30.27 4.78
C CYS A 20 27.27 30.39 3.45
N LYS A 21 27.94 30.92 2.43
CA LYS A 21 27.45 30.81 1.04
C LYS A 21 27.29 29.33 0.72
N LYS A 22 26.04 28.88 0.69
CA LYS A 22 25.65 27.60 0.08
C LYS A 22 26.00 27.74 -1.40
N SER A 23 27.02 27.02 -1.86
CA SER A 23 27.29 26.87 -3.29
C SER A 23 26.13 26.12 -3.87
N ASP A 24 25.31 26.79 -4.67
CA ASP A 24 24.29 26.18 -5.52
C ASP A 24 24.98 25.34 -6.63
N LEU A 25 25.42 24.15 -6.24
CA LEU A 25 25.67 23.05 -7.16
C LEU A 25 24.50 22.10 -7.05
N THR A 26 23.35 22.51 -7.57
CA THR A 26 22.28 21.57 -7.97
C THR A 26 22.74 20.88 -9.26
N THR A 27 23.73 19.97 -9.16
CA THR A 27 23.86 18.92 -10.16
C THR A 27 22.58 18.09 -10.04
N SER A 28 21.71 18.14 -11.03
CA SER A 28 20.56 17.26 -11.12
C SER A 28 21.09 15.82 -11.09
N ILE A 29 20.80 15.11 -10.01
CA ILE A 29 21.17 13.69 -9.90
C ILE A 29 20.31 12.95 -10.89
N ASP A 30 20.91 12.28 -11.87
CA ASP A 30 20.18 11.29 -12.67
C ASP A 30 20.08 9.99 -11.84
N PRO A 31 18.88 9.61 -11.36
CA PRO A 31 18.72 8.43 -10.52
C PRO A 31 18.92 7.12 -11.30
N PHE A 32 18.94 7.19 -12.63
CA PHE A 32 19.02 6.06 -13.55
C PHE A 32 20.39 5.94 -14.22
N GLU A 33 21.40 6.60 -13.66
CA GLU A 33 22.79 6.50 -14.07
C GLU A 33 23.61 5.83 -12.97
N ASN A 34 24.15 4.63 -13.25
CA ASN A 34 24.95 3.84 -12.31
C ASN A 34 26.48 4.02 -12.46
N GLY A 35 26.90 4.97 -13.26
CA GLY A 35 28.32 5.24 -13.52
C GLY A 35 29.04 4.16 -14.33
N SER A 36 28.31 3.21 -14.92
CA SER A 36 28.83 2.12 -15.74
C SER A 36 28.03 1.93 -17.03
N SER A 37 28.53 1.06 -17.92
CA SER A 37 27.80 0.65 -19.12
C SER A 37 26.84 -0.55 -18.87
N VAL A 38 26.72 -1.02 -17.65
CA VAL A 38 25.93 -2.20 -17.31
C VAL A 38 24.46 -1.82 -17.11
N ARG A 39 23.57 -2.49 -17.83
CA ARG A 39 22.12 -2.36 -17.65
C ARG A 39 21.67 -3.35 -16.57
N ASN A 40 21.62 -2.92 -15.31
CA ASN A 40 21.29 -3.78 -14.18
C ASN A 40 20.34 -3.13 -13.14
N GLU A 41 19.98 -1.87 -13.28
CA GLU A 41 19.13 -1.20 -12.32
C GLU A 41 17.71 -1.72 -12.34
N ILE A 42 17.15 -1.92 -11.13
CA ILE A 42 15.76 -2.30 -10.89
C ILE A 42 15.09 -1.12 -10.20
N VAL A 43 14.07 -0.57 -10.85
CA VAL A 43 13.28 0.55 -10.30
C VAL A 43 11.97 0.01 -9.78
N VAL A 44 11.62 0.34 -8.53
CA VAL A 44 10.35 -0.06 -7.90
C VAL A 44 9.49 1.17 -7.67
N VAL A 45 8.26 1.10 -8.14
CA VAL A 45 7.19 2.09 -7.94
C VAL A 45 5.95 1.37 -7.46
N SER A 46 5.12 2.00 -6.62
CA SER A 46 3.88 1.42 -6.11
C SER A 46 2.82 2.48 -5.83
N ASP A 47 1.65 2.05 -5.43
CA ASP A 47 0.60 2.90 -4.85
C ASP A 47 0.26 4.12 -5.72
N MET A 48 -0.02 3.85 -6.99
CA MET A 48 -0.41 4.87 -7.96
C MET A 48 -1.90 5.19 -7.90
N HIS A 49 -2.72 4.24 -7.43
CA HIS A 49 -4.17 4.39 -7.23
C HIS A 49 -4.89 5.06 -8.39
N MET A 50 -4.69 4.54 -9.59
CA MET A 50 -5.31 5.07 -10.80
C MET A 50 -6.78 4.69 -10.86
N GLY A 51 -7.68 5.66 -10.73
CA GLY A 51 -9.11 5.47 -10.84
C GLY A 51 -9.64 5.58 -12.27
N ALA A 52 -10.86 5.08 -12.49
CA ALA A 52 -11.54 5.16 -13.79
C ALA A 52 -12.30 6.49 -14.02
N ASP A 53 -12.39 7.36 -13.00
CA ASP A 53 -13.12 8.63 -13.04
C ASP A 53 -12.36 9.71 -12.27
N ASP A 54 -12.09 10.83 -12.92
CA ASP A 54 -11.39 11.97 -12.34
C ASP A 54 -12.15 12.72 -11.25
N ALA A 55 -13.41 12.41 -11.05
CA ALA A 55 -14.21 13.00 -9.98
C ALA A 55 -13.87 12.40 -8.59
N TYR A 56 -13.29 11.20 -8.55
CA TYR A 56 -12.97 10.49 -7.33
C TYR A 56 -11.76 9.56 -7.47
N THR A 57 -10.67 10.05 -8.02
CA THR A 57 -9.39 9.32 -8.09
C THR A 57 -8.38 9.92 -7.14
N GLU A 58 -7.52 9.09 -6.58
CA GLU A 58 -6.45 9.54 -5.69
C GLU A 58 -5.21 10.03 -6.45
N CYS A 59 -5.03 9.62 -7.71
CA CYS A 59 -3.94 10.08 -8.57
C CYS A 59 -4.50 10.77 -9.81
N LYS A 60 -4.39 12.08 -9.88
CA LYS A 60 -4.75 12.91 -11.02
C LYS A 60 -3.66 13.91 -11.39
N ALA A 61 -3.21 14.72 -10.42
CA ALA A 61 -2.17 15.71 -10.65
C ALA A 61 -0.81 15.05 -10.92
N ASN A 62 -0.53 13.93 -10.24
CA ASN A 62 0.76 13.23 -10.33
C ASN A 62 0.90 12.33 -11.57
N ARG A 63 -0.13 12.17 -12.42
CA ARG A 63 -0.06 11.37 -13.67
C ARG A 63 0.97 11.89 -14.65
N ALA A 64 1.00 13.21 -14.88
CA ALA A 64 1.95 13.81 -15.83
C ALA A 64 3.40 13.71 -15.31
N PRO A 65 3.71 14.05 -14.05
CA PRO A 65 5.00 13.75 -13.43
C PRO A 65 5.41 12.28 -13.54
N LEU A 66 4.51 11.34 -13.24
CA LEU A 66 4.80 9.91 -13.36
C LEU A 66 5.14 9.50 -14.79
N ALA A 67 4.34 9.93 -15.76
CA ALA A 67 4.60 9.67 -17.17
C ALA A 67 5.97 10.24 -17.62
N LYS A 68 6.36 11.40 -17.10
CA LYS A 68 7.66 12.00 -17.37
C LYS A 68 8.79 11.17 -16.78
N LEU A 69 8.67 10.74 -15.51
CA LEU A 69 9.65 9.86 -14.87
C LEU A 69 9.80 8.53 -15.62
N LEU A 70 8.69 7.88 -15.99
CA LEU A 70 8.71 6.67 -16.82
C LEU A 70 9.38 6.90 -18.18
N GLY A 71 9.18 8.08 -18.77
CA GLY A 71 9.86 8.50 -20.00
C GLY A 71 11.39 8.60 -19.83
N GLN A 72 11.88 9.09 -18.68
CA GLN A 72 13.30 9.12 -18.33
C GLN A 72 13.85 7.70 -18.17
N MET A 73 13.13 6.82 -17.46
CA MET A 73 13.52 5.40 -17.33
C MET A 73 13.63 4.72 -18.71
N ARG A 74 12.66 4.97 -19.60
CA ARG A 74 12.62 4.37 -20.96
C ARG A 74 13.89 4.60 -21.77
N VAL A 75 14.49 5.78 -21.65
CA VAL A 75 15.69 6.16 -22.42
C VAL A 75 16.99 5.87 -21.67
N SER A 76 16.93 5.51 -20.38
CA SER A 76 18.11 5.18 -19.59
C SER A 76 18.87 3.99 -20.16
N PRO A 77 20.21 4.05 -20.24
CA PRO A 77 21.05 2.91 -20.61
C PRO A 77 21.15 1.87 -19.49
N ASN A 78 20.86 2.23 -18.24
CA ASN A 78 21.14 1.41 -17.06
C ASN A 78 19.92 0.71 -16.48
N VAL A 79 18.71 1.26 -16.68
CA VAL A 79 17.47 0.62 -16.18
C VAL A 79 17.19 -0.67 -16.94
N LYS A 80 17.18 -1.77 -16.21
CA LYS A 80 16.91 -3.14 -16.70
C LYS A 80 15.46 -3.53 -16.51
N GLU A 81 14.89 -3.17 -15.38
CA GLU A 81 13.53 -3.56 -14.99
C GLU A 81 12.82 -2.47 -14.21
N ILE A 82 11.52 -2.34 -14.47
CA ILE A 82 10.59 -1.55 -13.66
C ILE A 82 9.62 -2.52 -13.01
N VAL A 83 9.51 -2.48 -11.69
CA VAL A 83 8.57 -3.30 -10.92
C VAL A 83 7.50 -2.39 -10.33
N ILE A 84 6.25 -2.64 -10.70
CA ILE A 84 5.07 -2.02 -10.10
C ILE A 84 4.65 -2.90 -8.93
N ALA A 85 4.98 -2.46 -7.72
CA ALA A 85 4.78 -3.23 -6.50
C ALA A 85 3.38 -3.02 -5.89
N GLY A 86 2.34 -3.20 -6.70
CA GLY A 86 0.93 -3.16 -6.31
C GLY A 86 0.27 -1.79 -6.38
N ASP A 87 -1.04 -1.80 -6.25
CA ASP A 87 -1.93 -0.63 -6.25
C ASP A 87 -1.71 0.31 -7.45
N LEU A 88 -1.52 -0.30 -8.64
CA LEU A 88 -1.53 0.42 -9.91
C LEU A 88 -2.95 0.91 -10.24
N ILE A 89 -3.93 0.04 -10.06
CA ILE A 89 -5.35 0.21 -10.39
C ILE A 89 -6.13 0.34 -9.11
N ASP A 90 -7.08 1.26 -9.06
CA ASP A 90 -7.92 1.43 -7.87
C ASP A 90 -9.39 1.06 -8.13
N GLU A 91 -9.77 -0.16 -7.67
CA GLU A 91 -11.17 -0.59 -7.62
C GLU A 91 -11.87 -0.17 -6.32
N TRP A 92 -11.15 0.33 -5.33
CA TRP A 92 -11.68 0.58 -3.99
C TRP A 92 -12.11 2.02 -3.77
N PHE A 93 -11.35 3.01 -4.22
CA PHE A 93 -11.67 4.43 -4.01
C PHE A 93 -12.75 4.90 -5.02
N VAL A 94 -13.90 4.25 -4.95
CA VAL A 94 -15.13 4.58 -5.68
C VAL A 94 -16.21 4.88 -4.63
N PRO A 95 -16.90 6.03 -4.68
CA PRO A 95 -17.89 6.41 -3.68
C PRO A 95 -18.94 5.30 -3.45
N ALA A 96 -19.31 5.07 -2.19
CA ALA A 96 -20.18 3.94 -1.82
C ALA A 96 -21.52 3.93 -2.56
N ASP A 97 -22.06 5.12 -2.91
CA ASP A 97 -23.31 5.29 -3.66
C ASP A 97 -23.19 5.04 -5.17
N VAL A 98 -21.99 4.74 -5.65
CA VAL A 98 -21.70 4.39 -7.04
C VAL A 98 -21.37 2.90 -7.13
N ASP A 99 -21.90 2.18 -8.12
CA ASP A 99 -21.51 0.81 -8.42
C ASP A 99 -20.03 0.77 -8.87
N THR A 100 -19.25 -0.19 -8.36
CA THR A 100 -17.80 -0.29 -8.64
C THR A 100 -17.49 -0.26 -10.13
N TYR A 101 -18.31 -0.94 -10.93
CA TYR A 101 -18.11 -1.02 -12.39
C TYR A 101 -19.14 -0.20 -13.18
N ASN A 102 -19.93 0.65 -12.51
CA ASN A 102 -20.95 1.49 -13.14
C ASN A 102 -21.97 0.70 -13.96
N GLY A 103 -22.50 -0.38 -13.38
CA GLY A 103 -23.50 -1.26 -14.00
C GLY A 103 -22.95 -2.18 -15.09
N LYS A 104 -21.62 -2.26 -15.27
CA LYS A 104 -20.95 -3.10 -16.24
C LYS A 104 -20.08 -4.17 -15.56
N ASP A 105 -18.90 -4.45 -16.09
CA ASP A 105 -17.98 -5.44 -15.60
C ASP A 105 -16.56 -4.89 -15.43
N GLN A 106 -15.66 -5.71 -14.90
CA GLN A 106 -14.25 -5.36 -14.68
C GLN A 106 -13.52 -5.08 -16.02
N HIS A 107 -13.93 -5.74 -17.11
CA HIS A 107 -13.33 -5.50 -18.43
C HIS A 107 -13.56 -4.06 -18.90
N ASP A 108 -14.82 -3.57 -18.84
CA ASP A 108 -15.15 -2.17 -19.14
C ASP A 108 -14.46 -1.20 -18.17
N PHE A 109 -14.38 -1.57 -16.89
CA PHE A 109 -13.73 -0.75 -15.87
C PHE A 109 -12.26 -0.46 -16.21
N VAL A 110 -11.47 -1.51 -16.51
CA VAL A 110 -10.04 -1.33 -16.82
C VAL A 110 -9.83 -0.59 -18.14
N GLN A 111 -10.72 -0.74 -19.12
CA GLN A 111 -10.65 0.04 -20.36
C GLN A 111 -10.89 1.53 -20.12
N ARG A 112 -11.91 1.89 -19.34
CA ARG A 112 -12.17 3.29 -18.94
C ARG A 112 -11.01 3.85 -18.14
N LEU A 113 -10.47 3.07 -17.22
CA LEU A 113 -9.30 3.44 -16.43
C LEU A 113 -8.10 3.75 -17.31
N ALA A 114 -7.78 2.89 -18.30
CA ALA A 114 -6.68 3.12 -19.21
C ALA A 114 -6.88 4.38 -20.08
N VAL A 115 -8.12 4.70 -20.45
CA VAL A 115 -8.46 5.95 -21.17
C VAL A 115 -8.27 7.18 -20.27
N THR A 116 -8.77 7.11 -19.03
CA THR A 116 -8.66 8.22 -18.06
C THR A 116 -7.19 8.51 -17.71
N ASN A 117 -6.36 7.46 -17.60
CA ASN A 117 -4.94 7.56 -17.25
C ASN A 117 -4.01 7.39 -18.47
N LYS A 118 -4.49 7.72 -19.67
CA LYS A 118 -3.82 7.46 -20.95
C LYS A 118 -2.36 7.91 -20.97
N VAL A 119 -2.04 9.04 -20.37
CA VAL A 119 -0.67 9.60 -20.37
C VAL A 119 0.34 8.64 -19.72
N VAL A 120 -0.04 7.90 -18.71
CA VAL A 120 0.81 6.92 -18.01
C VAL A 120 0.82 5.59 -18.77
N PHE A 121 -0.36 5.08 -19.14
CA PHE A 121 -0.48 3.80 -19.85
C PHE A 121 0.19 3.82 -21.23
N ASP A 122 0.16 4.95 -21.94
CA ASP A 122 0.88 5.09 -23.22
C ASP A 122 2.38 4.91 -23.05
N VAL A 123 2.99 5.50 -22.01
CA VAL A 123 4.44 5.37 -21.75
C VAL A 123 4.78 3.96 -21.32
N LEU A 124 4.02 3.35 -20.40
CA LEU A 124 4.21 1.96 -19.98
C LEU A 124 4.13 1.00 -21.17
N ASN A 125 3.11 1.18 -22.04
CA ASN A 125 2.95 0.36 -23.25
C ASN A 125 4.11 0.55 -24.24
N GLN A 126 4.67 1.76 -24.34
CA GLN A 126 5.85 2.01 -25.16
C GLN A 126 7.09 1.31 -24.60
N ILE A 127 7.29 1.34 -23.26
CA ILE A 127 8.40 0.64 -22.60
C ILE A 127 8.30 -0.87 -22.86
N ILE A 128 7.10 -1.45 -22.67
CA ILE A 128 6.85 -2.88 -22.91
C ILE A 128 7.12 -3.23 -24.38
N LYS A 129 6.62 -2.41 -25.32
CA LYS A 129 6.80 -2.61 -26.75
C LYS A 129 8.25 -2.51 -27.19
N ASP A 130 9.04 -1.59 -26.62
CA ASP A 130 10.48 -1.45 -26.94
C ASP A 130 11.28 -2.67 -26.52
N GLY A 131 10.82 -3.46 -25.52
CA GLY A 131 11.40 -4.72 -25.09
C GLY A 131 12.80 -4.61 -24.49
N LYS A 132 13.30 -3.39 -24.22
CA LYS A 132 14.62 -3.15 -23.61
C LYS A 132 14.60 -3.20 -22.10
N ILE A 133 13.48 -2.84 -21.50
CA ILE A 133 13.22 -2.80 -20.06
C ILE A 133 12.07 -3.73 -19.79
N LYS A 134 12.28 -4.69 -18.88
CA LYS A 134 11.21 -5.55 -18.42
C LYS A 134 10.29 -4.76 -17.50
N VAL A 135 8.99 -4.86 -17.70
CA VAL A 135 7.99 -4.29 -16.78
C VAL A 135 7.29 -5.44 -16.07
N THR A 136 7.36 -5.45 -14.75
CA THR A 136 6.74 -6.48 -13.89
C THR A 136 5.68 -5.84 -13.01
N TYR A 137 4.48 -6.42 -12.98
CA TYR A 137 3.39 -6.05 -12.10
C TYR A 137 3.23 -7.10 -10.99
N VAL A 138 3.09 -6.62 -9.76
CA VAL A 138 2.72 -7.38 -8.57
C VAL A 138 1.37 -6.86 -8.10
N PRO A 139 0.37 -7.68 -7.72
CA PRO A 139 -0.90 -7.18 -7.20
C PRO A 139 -0.77 -6.47 -5.85
N GLY A 140 -1.56 -5.41 -5.65
CA GLY A 140 -1.80 -4.79 -4.36
C GLY A 140 -3.20 -5.09 -3.83
N ASN A 141 -3.63 -4.39 -2.77
CA ASN A 141 -4.98 -4.60 -2.22
C ASN A 141 -6.06 -3.85 -3.01
N HIS A 142 -5.78 -2.66 -3.53
CA HIS A 142 -6.75 -1.91 -4.33
C HIS A 142 -7.02 -2.54 -5.69
N ASP A 143 -6.12 -3.37 -6.19
CA ASP A 143 -6.27 -4.12 -7.44
C ASP A 143 -6.25 -5.65 -7.25
N LEU A 144 -6.49 -6.15 -6.02
CA LEU A 144 -6.43 -7.57 -5.70
C LEU A 144 -7.40 -8.44 -6.50
N ALA A 145 -8.56 -7.92 -6.88
CA ALA A 145 -9.55 -8.64 -7.66
C ALA A 145 -9.32 -8.54 -9.18
N ILE A 146 -8.41 -7.66 -9.63
CA ILE A 146 -8.11 -7.49 -11.05
C ILE A 146 -7.50 -8.78 -11.62
N THR A 147 -8.16 -9.32 -12.64
CA THR A 147 -7.69 -10.55 -13.29
C THR A 147 -6.44 -10.31 -14.12
N SER A 148 -5.62 -11.36 -14.27
CA SER A 148 -4.44 -11.32 -15.14
C SER A 148 -4.78 -10.94 -16.59
N ALA A 149 -5.93 -11.39 -17.09
CA ALA A 149 -6.43 -11.06 -18.42
C ALA A 149 -6.72 -9.56 -18.57
N ASN A 150 -7.32 -8.93 -17.55
CA ASN A 150 -7.66 -7.52 -17.56
C ASN A 150 -6.41 -6.63 -17.40
N VAL A 151 -5.40 -7.05 -16.63
CA VAL A 151 -4.10 -6.36 -16.63
C VAL A 151 -3.46 -6.44 -18.02
N ASN A 152 -3.44 -7.62 -18.64
CA ASN A 152 -2.85 -7.80 -19.99
C ASN A 152 -3.64 -7.08 -21.09
N LEU A 153 -4.92 -6.81 -20.89
CA LEU A 153 -5.74 -6.02 -21.81
C LEU A 153 -5.23 -4.59 -21.94
N ILE A 154 -4.85 -3.96 -20.83
CA ILE A 154 -4.44 -2.56 -20.80
C ILE A 154 -2.91 -2.38 -20.86
N LEU A 155 -2.15 -3.40 -20.51
CA LEU A 155 -0.69 -3.47 -20.57
C LEU A 155 -0.25 -4.79 -21.26
N PRO A 156 -0.50 -4.94 -22.57
CA PRO A 156 -0.21 -6.17 -23.30
C PRO A 156 1.29 -6.50 -23.28
N GLY A 157 1.61 -7.71 -22.79
CA GLY A 157 2.97 -8.20 -22.68
C GLY A 157 3.69 -7.85 -21.37
N ILE A 158 3.01 -7.23 -20.41
CA ILE A 158 3.56 -7.01 -19.07
C ILE A 158 3.81 -8.35 -18.38
N ASN A 159 4.94 -8.47 -17.70
CA ASN A 159 5.18 -9.60 -16.79
C ASN A 159 4.32 -9.45 -15.54
N GLN A 160 3.68 -10.52 -15.08
CA GLN A 160 2.85 -10.50 -13.87
C GLN A 160 3.38 -11.52 -12.87
N ALA A 161 3.81 -11.03 -11.72
CA ALA A 161 4.23 -11.88 -10.60
C ALA A 161 3.04 -12.05 -9.65
N ARG A 162 2.37 -13.19 -9.78
CA ARG A 162 1.21 -13.55 -8.98
C ARG A 162 1.47 -14.86 -8.25
N ASP A 163 1.07 -14.92 -6.99
CA ASP A 163 1.04 -16.16 -6.22
C ASP A 163 -0.11 -17.05 -6.71
N THR A 164 -0.16 -18.28 -6.19
CA THR A 164 -1.29 -19.18 -6.43
C THR A 164 -2.60 -18.65 -5.83
N GLN A 165 -2.51 -17.87 -4.77
CA GLN A 165 -3.63 -17.15 -4.16
C GLN A 165 -3.93 -15.87 -4.94
N GLN A 166 -5.22 -15.65 -5.17
CA GLN A 166 -5.68 -14.46 -5.87
C GLN A 166 -5.35 -13.19 -5.06
N GLY A 167 -5.01 -12.12 -5.78
CA GLY A 167 -4.73 -10.82 -5.18
C GLY A 167 -3.38 -10.69 -4.50
N LEU A 168 -2.50 -11.68 -4.61
CA LEU A 168 -1.17 -11.69 -4.00
C LEU A 168 -0.09 -11.98 -5.03
N GLY A 169 1.12 -11.52 -4.74
CA GLY A 169 2.30 -11.80 -5.53
C GLY A 169 3.58 -11.45 -4.80
N THR A 170 4.61 -12.25 -5.04
CA THR A 170 5.98 -11.97 -4.61
C THR A 170 6.90 -12.09 -5.81
N TYR A 171 7.68 -11.08 -6.08
CA TYR A 171 8.61 -11.05 -7.20
C TYR A 171 10.06 -11.11 -6.72
N THR A 172 10.83 -12.03 -7.30
CA THR A 172 12.29 -12.14 -7.14
C THR A 172 12.91 -12.23 -8.52
N PRO A 173 13.75 -11.27 -8.93
CA PRO A 173 14.45 -11.35 -10.21
C PRO A 173 15.37 -12.59 -10.24
N THR A 174 15.34 -13.34 -11.34
CA THR A 174 16.09 -14.60 -11.45
C THR A 174 17.59 -14.41 -11.32
N ASP A 175 18.11 -13.32 -11.83
CA ASP A 175 19.53 -12.97 -11.78
C ASP A 175 19.92 -12.09 -10.59
N PHE A 176 18.97 -11.79 -9.71
CA PHE A 176 19.24 -11.10 -8.45
C PHE A 176 18.41 -11.70 -7.31
N PRO A 177 18.68 -12.97 -6.93
CA PRO A 177 17.81 -13.78 -6.07
C PRO A 177 17.85 -13.41 -4.59
N ILE A 178 18.56 -12.37 -4.20
CA ILE A 178 18.57 -11.83 -2.84
C ILE A 178 17.53 -10.73 -2.62
N LEU A 179 16.80 -10.35 -3.67
CA LEU A 179 15.74 -9.35 -3.65
C LEU A 179 14.36 -10.00 -3.65
N ALA A 180 13.48 -9.57 -2.76
CA ALA A 180 12.06 -9.89 -2.79
C ALA A 180 11.25 -8.58 -2.85
N ILE A 181 10.26 -8.53 -3.73
CA ILE A 181 9.36 -7.39 -3.90
C ILE A 181 7.94 -7.92 -3.80
N GLU A 182 7.16 -7.36 -2.90
CA GLU A 182 5.71 -7.56 -2.80
C GLU A 182 5.02 -6.26 -2.38
N HIS A 183 3.70 -6.21 -2.47
CA HIS A 183 2.99 -5.01 -2.04
C HIS A 183 2.99 -4.83 -0.51
N GLY A 184 2.88 -5.92 0.27
CA GLY A 184 2.91 -5.90 1.74
C GLY A 184 1.54 -6.07 2.41
N HIS A 185 0.43 -5.87 1.70
CA HIS A 185 -0.94 -5.97 2.25
C HIS A 185 -1.31 -7.37 2.78
N ARG A 186 -0.58 -8.40 2.40
CA ARG A 186 -0.72 -9.79 2.91
C ARG A 186 -0.77 -9.87 4.43
N TYR A 187 -0.09 -8.97 5.11
CA TYR A 187 0.10 -8.95 6.55
C TYR A 187 -0.84 -7.99 7.28
N ASN A 188 -1.60 -7.17 6.55
CA ASN A 188 -2.49 -6.18 7.13
C ASN A 188 -3.88 -6.80 7.38
N PHE A 189 -4.37 -6.75 8.62
CA PHE A 189 -5.66 -7.32 9.02
C PHE A 189 -6.82 -6.84 8.14
N SER A 190 -6.86 -5.54 7.83
CA SER A 190 -7.95 -4.91 7.10
C SER A 190 -7.83 -5.04 5.57
N CYS A 191 -6.62 -5.27 5.03
CA CYS A 191 -6.35 -5.23 3.59
C CYS A 191 -5.94 -6.59 2.99
N ALA A 192 -5.48 -7.55 3.81
CA ALA A 192 -5.16 -8.89 3.33
C ALA A 192 -6.40 -9.56 2.74
N PRO A 193 -6.29 -10.30 1.63
CA PRO A 193 -7.41 -11.06 1.07
C PRO A 193 -8.14 -11.87 2.15
N ASP A 194 -9.48 -11.85 2.11
CA ASP A 194 -10.33 -12.60 3.06
C ASP A 194 -11.18 -13.66 2.34
N PRO A 195 -10.61 -14.81 2.03
CA PRO A 195 -11.33 -15.94 1.44
C PRO A 195 -12.14 -16.75 2.46
N VAL A 196 -12.36 -16.25 3.67
CA VAL A 196 -12.97 -16.99 4.80
C VAL A 196 -14.31 -16.41 5.23
N SER A 197 -14.34 -15.11 5.58
CA SER A 197 -15.42 -14.56 6.40
C SER A 197 -16.76 -14.47 5.70
N ASN A 198 -16.81 -14.20 4.39
CA ASN A 198 -18.05 -13.86 3.70
C ASN A 198 -18.53 -14.93 2.69
N GLN A 199 -18.04 -16.17 2.76
CA GLN A 199 -18.34 -17.21 1.76
C GLN A 199 -19.83 -17.57 1.65
N ALA A 200 -20.60 -17.42 2.73
CA ALA A 200 -22.05 -17.64 2.71
C ALA A 200 -22.83 -16.48 2.05
N ILE A 201 -22.23 -15.30 1.94
CA ILE A 201 -22.87 -14.07 1.43
C ILE A 201 -22.40 -13.77 0.00
N ALA A 202 -21.09 -13.90 -0.23
CA ALA A 202 -20.40 -13.66 -1.49
C ALA A 202 -19.42 -14.81 -1.75
N SER A 203 -19.94 -15.92 -2.29
CA SER A 203 -19.14 -17.13 -2.54
C SER A 203 -17.96 -16.85 -3.46
N GLY A 204 -16.77 -17.30 -3.08
CA GLY A 204 -15.52 -17.09 -3.82
C GLY A 204 -14.91 -15.70 -3.66
N SER A 205 -15.54 -14.82 -2.90
CA SER A 205 -14.97 -13.49 -2.63
C SER A 205 -13.70 -13.58 -1.77
N ILE A 206 -12.78 -12.68 -2.05
CA ILE A 206 -11.56 -12.44 -1.27
C ILE A 206 -11.50 -11.00 -0.76
N MET A 207 -12.61 -10.22 -0.91
CA MET A 207 -12.63 -8.82 -0.53
C MET A 207 -12.52 -8.65 0.98
N PRO A 208 -11.52 -7.89 1.48
CA PRO A 208 -11.35 -7.63 2.90
C PRO A 208 -12.19 -6.42 3.37
N PRO A 209 -12.24 -6.15 4.69
CA PRO A 209 -12.98 -4.99 5.23
C PRO A 209 -12.53 -3.64 4.66
N GLY A 210 -11.24 -3.50 4.34
CA GLY A 210 -10.66 -2.28 3.78
C GLY A 210 -11.37 -1.80 2.52
N TYR A 211 -11.84 -2.71 1.67
CA TYR A 211 -12.66 -2.34 0.51
C TYR A 211 -13.88 -1.52 0.91
N PHE A 212 -14.70 -2.02 1.84
CA PHE A 212 -15.92 -1.32 2.26
C PHE A 212 -15.62 0.00 2.94
N PHE A 213 -14.58 0.03 3.75
CA PHE A 213 -14.11 1.24 4.40
C PHE A 213 -13.67 2.31 3.37
N THR A 214 -12.85 1.94 2.39
CA THR A 214 -12.40 2.85 1.34
C THR A 214 -13.57 3.41 0.51
N ARG A 215 -14.62 2.61 0.29
CA ARG A 215 -15.85 3.06 -0.36
C ARG A 215 -16.58 4.16 0.44
N ILE A 216 -16.60 4.04 1.77
CA ILE A 216 -17.17 5.06 2.67
C ILE A 216 -16.30 6.32 2.67
N ALA A 217 -14.97 6.16 2.73
CA ALA A 217 -14.03 7.28 2.67
C ALA A 217 -14.17 8.07 1.35
N ALA A 218 -14.29 7.37 0.22
CA ALA A 218 -14.54 7.99 -1.08
C ALA A 218 -15.90 8.71 -1.14
N LEU A 219 -16.95 8.16 -0.48
CA LEU A 219 -18.24 8.84 -0.37
C LEU A 219 -18.14 10.11 0.49
N SER A 220 -17.43 10.05 1.62
CA SER A 220 -17.16 11.23 2.47
C SER A 220 -16.46 12.33 1.67
N ALA A 221 -15.42 11.98 0.91
CA ALA A 221 -14.72 12.91 0.02
C ALA A 221 -15.66 13.52 -1.04
N LYS A 222 -16.48 12.69 -1.70
CA LYS A 222 -17.50 13.14 -2.67
C LYS A 222 -18.51 14.11 -2.05
N GLN A 223 -18.89 13.89 -0.81
CA GLN A 223 -19.81 14.74 -0.06
C GLN A 223 -19.15 15.99 0.55
N GLY A 224 -17.82 16.15 0.41
CA GLY A 224 -17.05 17.27 0.95
C GLY A 224 -16.89 17.22 2.47
N ALA A 225 -16.69 16.03 3.04
CA ALA A 225 -16.60 15.79 4.49
C ALA A 225 -17.79 16.43 5.26
N PRO A 226 -19.01 15.95 5.07
CA PRO A 226 -20.23 16.58 5.56
C PRO A 226 -20.35 16.51 7.09
N THR A 227 -21.35 17.20 7.65
CA THR A 227 -21.80 16.89 9.00
C THR A 227 -22.31 15.44 9.04
N PRO A 228 -21.89 14.62 10.03
CA PRO A 228 -22.33 13.24 10.12
C PRO A 228 -23.85 13.10 10.16
N GLY A 229 -24.42 12.26 9.30
CA GLY A 229 -25.85 11.95 9.28
C GLY A 229 -26.25 10.99 10.40
N ASP A 230 -25.27 10.23 10.89
CA ASP A 230 -25.44 9.29 12.00
C ASP A 230 -24.18 9.26 12.87
N ILE A 231 -24.26 8.60 14.02
CA ILE A 231 -23.13 8.38 14.92
C ILE A 231 -22.94 6.88 15.15
N LEU A 232 -21.69 6.47 15.33
CA LEU A 232 -21.39 5.07 15.61
C LEU A 232 -22.06 4.64 16.93
N PRO A 233 -22.82 3.51 16.93
CA PRO A 233 -23.42 3.00 18.15
C PRO A 233 -22.36 2.67 19.20
N VAL A 234 -22.56 3.09 20.44
CA VAL A 234 -21.67 2.77 21.55
C VAL A 234 -21.91 1.32 21.97
N LEU A 235 -20.89 0.49 21.90
CA LEU A 235 -20.93 -0.88 22.43
C LEU A 235 -20.42 -0.90 23.87
N SER A 236 -20.99 -1.81 24.68
CA SER A 236 -20.49 -2.08 26.01
C SER A 236 -19.35 -3.08 25.96
N GLN A 237 -18.24 -2.76 26.61
CA GLN A 237 -17.12 -3.67 26.73
C GLN A 237 -17.56 -4.96 27.45
N PRO A 238 -17.13 -6.15 26.98
CA PRO A 238 -17.37 -7.41 27.68
C PRO A 238 -16.80 -7.37 29.10
N THR A 239 -17.59 -7.87 30.07
CA THR A 239 -17.18 -7.89 31.48
C THR A 239 -16.32 -9.10 31.84
N ASP A 240 -16.36 -10.16 31.03
CA ASP A 240 -15.55 -11.37 31.19
C ASP A 240 -14.26 -11.28 30.39
N PRO A 241 -13.09 -11.07 31.02
CA PRO A 241 -11.81 -11.07 30.36
C PRO A 241 -11.43 -12.42 29.75
N GLY A 242 -12.03 -13.52 30.21
CA GLY A 242 -11.84 -14.89 29.69
C GLY A 242 -12.56 -15.09 28.34
N ASN A 243 -13.52 -14.24 27.99
CA ASN A 243 -14.19 -14.30 26.68
C ASN A 243 -13.37 -13.58 25.60
N VAL A 244 -12.25 -14.20 25.18
CA VAL A 244 -11.26 -13.63 24.25
C VAL A 244 -11.91 -13.13 22.98
N ASN A 245 -12.80 -13.91 22.36
CA ASN A 245 -13.42 -13.53 21.09
C ASN A 245 -14.29 -12.28 21.22
N GLN A 246 -15.02 -12.11 22.32
CA GLN A 246 -15.85 -10.93 22.54
C GLN A 246 -15.00 -9.69 22.85
N ASN A 247 -13.88 -9.85 23.54
CA ASN A 247 -12.93 -8.77 23.77
C ASN A 247 -12.28 -8.32 22.45
N LEU A 248 -11.94 -9.26 21.56
CA LEU A 248 -11.42 -8.96 20.22
C LEU A 248 -12.49 -8.31 19.33
N ALA A 249 -13.75 -8.76 19.41
CA ALA A 249 -14.87 -8.13 18.73
C ALA A 249 -15.06 -6.67 19.16
N TYR A 250 -14.93 -6.41 20.46
CA TYR A 250 -14.95 -5.05 20.99
C TYR A 250 -13.75 -4.22 20.49
N GLY A 251 -12.54 -4.80 20.48
CA GLY A 251 -11.35 -4.19 19.91
C GLY A 251 -11.55 -3.82 18.43
N TYR A 252 -12.14 -4.72 17.65
CA TYR A 252 -12.45 -4.45 16.25
C TYR A 252 -13.47 -3.30 16.10
N TRP A 253 -14.48 -3.23 16.96
CA TRP A 253 -15.37 -2.05 16.97
C TRP A 253 -14.62 -0.76 17.32
N THR A 254 -13.68 -0.78 18.28
CA THR A 254 -12.92 0.42 18.65
C THR A 254 -12.06 0.95 17.51
N SER A 255 -11.57 0.09 16.61
CA SER A 255 -10.83 0.54 15.42
C SER A 255 -11.71 1.27 14.39
N TRP A 256 -13.03 1.03 14.38
CA TRP A 256 -13.97 1.77 13.53
C TRP A 256 -14.25 3.20 14.00
N VAL A 257 -14.10 3.49 15.29
CA VAL A 257 -14.43 4.80 15.87
C VAL A 257 -13.66 5.94 15.20
N PRO A 258 -12.32 5.93 15.13
CA PRO A 258 -11.55 6.99 14.48
C PRO A 258 -11.88 7.10 12.99
N LEU A 259 -12.14 5.98 12.32
CA LEU A 259 -12.41 5.94 10.88
C LEU A 259 -13.74 6.63 10.53
N VAL A 260 -14.79 6.35 11.31
CA VAL A 260 -16.11 6.99 11.11
C VAL A 260 -16.04 8.49 11.42
N VAL A 261 -15.23 8.90 12.38
CA VAL A 261 -15.01 10.32 12.69
C VAL A 261 -14.21 11.03 11.60
N MET A 262 -13.20 10.36 11.07
CA MET A 262 -12.32 10.91 10.02
C MET A 262 -13.04 11.04 8.67
N PHE A 263 -13.94 10.10 8.36
CA PHE A 263 -14.66 10.05 7.08
C PHE A 263 -16.17 10.09 7.29
N PRO A 264 -16.73 11.25 7.78
CA PRO A 264 -18.14 11.40 8.01
C PRO A 264 -18.93 11.36 6.70
N ILE A 265 -20.13 10.76 6.75
CA ILE A 265 -21.09 10.75 5.64
C ILE A 265 -22.43 11.34 6.11
N SER A 266 -23.17 11.99 5.21
CA SER A 266 -24.48 12.57 5.52
C SER A 266 -25.61 11.55 5.63
N ASN A 267 -25.35 10.31 5.23
CA ASN A 267 -26.32 9.20 5.24
C ASN A 267 -26.47 8.59 6.64
N LYS A 268 -27.64 7.95 6.87
CA LYS A 268 -27.84 7.09 8.04
C LYS A 268 -27.14 5.75 7.84
N PHE A 269 -26.63 5.15 8.92
CA PHE A 269 -25.88 3.90 8.87
C PHE A 269 -26.74 2.67 8.53
N ASN A 270 -28.06 2.76 8.68
CA ASN A 270 -29.00 1.71 8.28
C ASN A 270 -29.50 1.86 6.83
N GLU A 271 -29.13 2.90 6.11
CA GLU A 271 -29.49 3.06 4.70
C GLU A 271 -28.69 2.09 3.83
N PRO A 272 -29.34 1.34 2.90
CA PRO A 272 -28.64 0.54 1.89
C PRO A 272 -27.97 1.48 0.88
N LEU A 273 -26.71 1.82 1.09
CA LEU A 273 -26.00 2.82 0.29
C LEU A 273 -24.74 2.27 -0.41
N ILE A 274 -24.11 1.23 0.17
CA ILE A 274 -22.85 0.69 -0.37
C ILE A 274 -23.18 -0.25 -1.52
N LYS A 275 -23.22 0.29 -2.74
CA LYS A 275 -23.49 -0.47 -3.95
C LYS A 275 -22.26 -1.26 -4.34
N THR A 276 -22.36 -2.58 -4.40
CA THR A 276 -21.27 -3.46 -4.80
C THR A 276 -21.55 -4.13 -6.14
N ASN A 277 -20.50 -4.41 -6.87
CA ASN A 277 -20.50 -5.26 -8.07
C ASN A 277 -19.07 -5.75 -8.30
N ILE A 278 -18.52 -6.48 -7.33
CA ILE A 278 -17.11 -6.88 -7.33
C ILE A 278 -16.92 -8.22 -6.65
N ASN A 279 -16.19 -9.12 -7.27
CA ASN A 279 -15.64 -10.32 -6.64
C ASN A 279 -16.67 -11.10 -5.79
N GLY A 280 -17.86 -11.35 -6.33
CA GLY A 280 -18.94 -12.08 -5.64
C GLY A 280 -19.89 -11.21 -4.82
N PHE A 281 -19.52 -10.00 -4.45
CA PHE A 281 -20.45 -9.04 -3.87
C PHE A 281 -21.28 -8.36 -4.96
N THR A 282 -22.61 -8.53 -4.92
CA THR A 282 -23.54 -8.05 -5.98
C THR A 282 -24.76 -7.33 -5.40
N LYS A 283 -24.76 -7.03 -4.10
CA LYS A 283 -25.88 -6.40 -3.40
C LYS A 283 -25.52 -4.99 -2.97
N THR A 284 -26.49 -4.27 -2.43
CA THR A 284 -26.27 -3.01 -1.72
C THR A 284 -26.29 -3.28 -0.22
N TYR A 285 -25.34 -2.76 0.50
CA TYR A 285 -25.15 -2.93 1.94
C TYR A 285 -25.30 -1.60 2.67
N ALA A 286 -25.62 -1.69 3.96
CA ALA A 286 -25.61 -0.55 4.88
C ALA A 286 -24.27 -0.48 5.64
N VAL A 287 -23.93 0.64 6.23
CA VAL A 287 -22.78 0.76 7.14
C VAL A 287 -22.94 -0.20 8.32
N ASN A 288 -24.16 -0.35 8.85
CA ASN A 288 -24.47 -1.30 9.92
C ASN A 288 -24.22 -2.76 9.57
N ASP A 289 -24.07 -3.11 8.29
CA ASP A 289 -23.74 -4.49 7.89
C ASP A 289 -22.25 -4.81 8.06
N ILE A 290 -21.38 -3.80 8.14
CA ILE A 290 -19.92 -3.96 8.21
C ILE A 290 -19.31 -3.61 9.55
N ILE A 291 -20.04 -2.93 10.43
CA ILE A 291 -19.58 -2.59 11.79
C ILE A 291 -20.13 -3.59 12.81
N PRO A 292 -19.39 -3.86 13.91
CA PRO A 292 -19.90 -4.66 15.01
C PRO A 292 -21.11 -4.01 15.70
N TYR A 293 -22.02 -4.84 16.18
CA TYR A 293 -23.23 -4.39 16.91
C TYR A 293 -23.53 -5.26 18.14
N GLN A 294 -24.31 -4.71 19.08
CA GLN A 294 -24.90 -5.42 20.20
C GLN A 294 -26.43 -5.20 20.19
N LEU A 295 -27.21 -6.27 20.31
CA LEU A 295 -28.68 -6.16 20.44
C LEU A 295 -29.12 -5.60 21.79
N THR A 296 -28.35 -5.85 22.85
CA THR A 296 -28.57 -5.34 24.20
C THR A 296 -27.24 -4.94 24.81
N ALA A 297 -27.22 -3.91 25.63
CA ALA A 297 -26.01 -3.47 26.34
C ALA A 297 -25.41 -4.64 27.16
N GLY A 298 -24.11 -4.91 26.98
CA GLY A 298 -23.41 -6.03 27.60
C GLY A 298 -23.71 -7.41 26.98
N GLY A 299 -24.54 -7.48 25.95
CA GLY A 299 -24.81 -8.69 25.18
C GLY A 299 -23.67 -9.07 24.23
N THR A 300 -23.90 -10.14 23.47
CA THR A 300 -22.93 -10.61 22.46
C THR A 300 -22.73 -9.55 21.38
N ILE A 301 -21.47 -9.28 21.05
CA ILE A 301 -21.06 -8.48 19.90
C ILE A 301 -21.04 -9.40 18.69
N ASP A 302 -21.74 -9.01 17.63
CA ASP A 302 -21.86 -9.78 16.39
C ASP A 302 -21.70 -8.86 15.17
N MET A 303 -21.64 -9.43 13.97
CA MET A 303 -21.51 -8.73 12.68
C MET A 303 -22.36 -9.43 11.61
N VAL A 304 -22.81 -8.66 10.60
CA VAL A 304 -23.48 -9.21 9.42
C VAL A 304 -22.43 -9.67 8.40
N LEU A 305 -21.60 -8.75 7.88
CA LEU A 305 -20.43 -9.08 7.09
C LEU A 305 -19.21 -9.29 8.00
N PHE A 306 -18.25 -10.10 7.54
CA PHE A 306 -17.00 -10.36 8.27
C PHE A 306 -17.20 -11.00 9.65
N ARG A 307 -18.27 -11.76 9.82
CA ARG A 307 -18.56 -12.44 11.09
C ARG A 307 -17.39 -13.31 11.53
N GLY A 308 -16.88 -13.05 12.74
CA GLY A 308 -15.76 -13.79 13.31
C GLY A 308 -14.38 -13.47 12.73
N ILE A 309 -14.22 -12.44 11.90
CA ILE A 309 -12.94 -12.02 11.34
C ILE A 309 -11.88 -11.78 12.43
N TYR A 310 -12.32 -11.34 13.60
CA TYR A 310 -11.52 -11.05 14.79
C TYR A 310 -11.14 -12.31 15.59
N THR A 311 -11.45 -13.53 15.14
CA THR A 311 -11.08 -14.76 15.83
C THR A 311 -9.76 -15.33 15.30
N ASP A 312 -8.96 -15.94 16.19
CA ASP A 312 -7.72 -16.62 15.78
C ASP A 312 -7.97 -17.72 14.75
N THR A 313 -9.13 -18.38 14.81
CA THR A 313 -9.51 -19.42 13.84
C THR A 313 -9.62 -18.84 12.43
N ASN A 314 -10.36 -17.75 12.23
CA ASN A 314 -10.53 -17.13 10.92
C ASN A 314 -9.22 -16.51 10.44
N TRP A 315 -8.50 -15.83 11.33
CA TRP A 315 -7.22 -15.23 10.98
C TRP A 315 -6.19 -16.28 10.55
N SER A 316 -6.06 -17.36 11.32
CA SER A 316 -5.15 -18.46 10.96
C SER A 316 -5.51 -19.12 9.62
N GLN A 317 -6.79 -19.22 9.28
CA GLN A 317 -7.22 -19.72 7.97
C GLN A 317 -6.86 -18.72 6.85
N ARG A 318 -7.04 -17.41 7.08
CA ARG A 318 -6.59 -16.37 6.14
C ARG A 318 -5.09 -16.43 5.91
N GLU A 319 -4.29 -16.51 6.98
CA GLU A 319 -2.83 -16.63 6.88
C GLU A 319 -2.40 -17.85 6.05
N VAL A 320 -3.06 -19.02 6.26
CA VAL A 320 -2.77 -20.22 5.47
C VAL A 320 -3.09 -20.00 3.99
N GLN A 321 -4.26 -19.46 3.70
CA GLN A 321 -4.70 -19.24 2.33
C GLN A 321 -3.91 -18.13 1.63
N ASN A 322 -3.41 -17.16 2.40
CA ASN A 322 -2.58 -16.07 1.91
C ASN A 322 -1.07 -16.39 1.89
N ASN A 323 -0.67 -17.63 2.19
CA ASN A 323 0.74 -18.07 2.25
C ASN A 323 1.61 -17.20 3.18
N VAL A 324 1.08 -16.81 4.35
CA VAL A 324 1.88 -16.13 5.38
C VAL A 324 2.87 -17.14 5.97
N ALA A 325 4.17 -16.88 5.79
CA ALA A 325 5.22 -17.84 6.12
C ALA A 325 5.45 -17.94 7.64
N VAL A 326 5.45 -16.81 8.33
CA VAL A 326 5.56 -16.72 9.79
C VAL A 326 4.24 -16.20 10.34
N LYS A 327 3.47 -17.07 10.95
CA LYS A 327 2.13 -16.74 11.48
C LYS A 327 2.20 -15.95 12.77
N PHE A 328 1.20 -15.12 13.00
CA PHE A 328 1.05 -14.29 14.19
C PHE A 328 -0.43 -14.20 14.61
N PRO A 329 -0.75 -13.95 15.90
CA PRO A 329 -2.12 -13.99 16.40
C PRO A 329 -2.97 -12.84 15.85
N VAL A 330 -4.28 -13.03 15.75
CA VAL A 330 -5.22 -12.00 15.27
C VAL A 330 -5.18 -10.73 16.12
N SER A 331 -4.93 -10.84 17.43
CA SER A 331 -4.79 -9.69 18.32
C SER A 331 -3.64 -8.77 17.92
N GLN A 332 -2.52 -9.35 17.48
CA GLN A 332 -1.40 -8.60 16.94
C GLN A 332 -1.77 -7.99 15.58
N ALA A 333 -2.37 -8.79 14.68
CA ALA A 333 -2.77 -8.29 13.36
C ALA A 333 -3.71 -7.08 13.43
N MET A 334 -4.66 -7.10 14.39
CA MET A 334 -5.57 -5.97 14.64
C MET A 334 -4.83 -4.76 15.21
N ALA A 335 -3.93 -4.95 16.16
CA ALA A 335 -3.13 -3.86 16.73
C ALA A 335 -2.17 -3.25 15.70
N ASP A 336 -1.56 -4.09 14.85
CA ASP A 336 -0.63 -3.65 13.80
C ASP A 336 -1.35 -2.92 12.66
N ALA A 337 -2.64 -3.21 12.43
CA ALA A 337 -3.44 -2.52 11.41
C ALA A 337 -3.72 -1.04 11.74
N ASP A 338 -3.61 -0.65 13.00
CA ASP A 338 -3.75 0.74 13.44
C ASP A 338 -2.44 1.55 13.29
N ASP A 339 -1.33 0.88 12.94
CA ASP A 339 -0.01 1.49 12.72
C ASP A 339 0.63 0.90 11.44
N ASN A 340 0.63 1.68 10.37
CA ASN A 340 1.18 1.26 9.07
C ASN A 340 2.61 0.73 9.16
N ARG A 341 3.46 1.31 10.04
CA ARG A 341 4.85 0.86 10.25
C ARG A 341 4.94 -0.59 10.71
N LYS A 342 3.92 -1.10 11.39
CA LYS A 342 3.89 -2.50 11.83
C LYS A 342 3.70 -3.46 10.66
N THR A 343 3.01 -3.04 9.62
CA THR A 343 2.96 -3.78 8.36
C THR A 343 4.35 -3.86 7.72
N ASP A 344 5.11 -2.76 7.74
CA ASP A 344 6.50 -2.71 7.23
C ASP A 344 7.44 -3.60 8.06
N ASP A 345 7.28 -3.67 9.40
CA ASP A 345 8.03 -4.58 10.27
C ASP A 345 7.90 -6.07 9.86
N GLN A 346 6.82 -6.44 9.15
CA GLN A 346 6.64 -7.80 8.65
C GLN A 346 7.69 -8.20 7.61
N ALA A 347 8.31 -7.27 6.90
CA ALA A 347 9.44 -7.57 6.01
C ALA A 347 10.58 -8.27 6.77
N LYS A 348 10.89 -7.79 7.98
CA LYS A 348 11.89 -8.40 8.85
C LYS A 348 11.46 -9.78 9.33
N VAL A 349 10.23 -9.93 9.80
CA VAL A 349 9.72 -11.19 10.36
C VAL A 349 9.60 -12.27 9.28
N GLN A 350 9.03 -11.92 8.12
CA GLN A 350 8.70 -12.87 7.07
C GLN A 350 9.90 -13.27 6.22
N TYR A 351 10.91 -12.41 6.12
CA TYR A 351 12.08 -12.64 5.25
C TYR A 351 13.38 -12.78 6.04
N PHE A 352 13.77 -11.78 6.84
CA PHE A 352 15.10 -11.76 7.44
C PHE A 352 15.21 -12.70 8.64
N LEU A 353 14.17 -12.80 9.46
CA LEU A 353 14.11 -13.71 10.62
C LEU A 353 13.44 -15.04 10.31
N ASN A 354 13.00 -15.27 9.08
CA ASN A 354 12.45 -16.55 8.65
C ASN A 354 13.58 -17.51 8.23
N PRO A 355 13.74 -18.69 8.89
CA PRO A 355 14.82 -19.63 8.56
C PRO A 355 14.80 -20.10 7.10
N ASN A 356 13.63 -20.10 6.46
CA ASN A 356 13.46 -20.56 5.08
C ASN A 356 13.78 -19.50 4.02
N SER A 357 14.02 -18.25 4.43
CA SER A 357 14.24 -17.10 3.52
C SER A 357 15.61 -16.45 3.68
N GLN A 358 16.59 -17.13 4.28
CA GLN A 358 17.88 -16.55 4.67
C GLN A 358 18.76 -16.05 3.52
N LYS A 359 18.43 -16.40 2.27
CA LYS A 359 19.10 -15.85 1.09
C LYS A 359 18.62 -14.44 0.75
N ILE A 360 17.41 -14.04 1.17
CA ILE A 360 16.87 -12.70 0.92
C ILE A 360 17.62 -11.70 1.81
N ARG A 361 18.10 -10.64 1.18
CA ARG A 361 18.89 -9.57 1.82
C ARG A 361 18.26 -8.19 1.61
N ILE A 362 17.42 -8.06 0.59
CA ILE A 362 16.70 -6.84 0.26
C ILE A 362 15.22 -7.20 0.13
N VAL A 363 14.36 -6.44 0.80
CA VAL A 363 12.90 -6.53 0.67
C VAL A 363 12.35 -5.15 0.33
N VAL A 364 11.46 -5.08 -0.66
CA VAL A 364 10.78 -3.84 -1.01
C VAL A 364 9.28 -4.05 -0.95
N PHE A 365 8.59 -3.19 -0.18
CA PHE A 365 7.13 -3.09 -0.13
C PHE A 365 6.63 -1.75 -0.69
N GLY A 366 5.31 -1.66 -0.91
CA GLY A 366 4.49 -0.48 -1.02
C GLY A 366 3.50 -0.42 0.13
N HIS A 367 2.21 -0.22 -0.16
CA HIS A 367 1.04 -0.37 0.70
C HIS A 367 0.87 0.70 1.79
N THR A 368 1.90 0.99 2.57
CA THR A 368 1.77 1.90 3.72
C THR A 368 1.88 3.37 3.33
N HIS A 369 2.29 3.65 2.10
CA HIS A 369 2.56 5.01 1.60
C HIS A 369 3.65 5.76 2.40
N GLU A 370 4.47 5.03 3.17
CA GLU A 370 5.53 5.58 4.01
C GLU A 370 6.92 5.30 3.39
N PRO A 371 7.45 6.20 2.55
CA PRO A 371 8.75 5.99 1.90
C PRO A 371 9.86 5.95 2.93
N GLU A 372 10.59 4.83 3.01
CA GLU A 372 11.68 4.65 3.97
C GLU A 372 12.70 3.60 3.53
N ILE A 373 13.89 3.63 4.14
CA ILE A 373 14.89 2.56 4.09
C ILE A 373 15.28 2.23 5.53
N ILE A 374 15.22 0.94 5.88
CA ILE A 374 15.54 0.44 7.22
C ILE A 374 16.58 -0.67 7.15
N ALA A 375 17.68 -0.48 7.87
CA ALA A 375 18.72 -1.48 8.07
C ALA A 375 18.26 -2.60 9.02
N SER A 376 18.64 -3.83 8.74
CA SER A 376 18.36 -5.00 9.58
C SER A 376 19.47 -6.04 9.47
N ASN A 377 19.35 -7.13 10.22
CA ASN A 377 20.17 -8.32 10.06
C ASN A 377 19.29 -9.57 9.97
N ASN A 378 19.77 -10.59 9.24
CA ASN A 378 19.11 -11.89 9.23
C ASN A 378 19.61 -12.80 10.38
N LEU A 379 19.09 -14.01 10.48
CA LEU A 379 19.49 -15.00 11.51
C LEU A 379 20.98 -15.41 11.44
N GLN A 380 21.63 -15.20 10.31
CA GLN A 380 23.07 -15.43 10.13
C GLN A 380 23.91 -14.19 10.42
N ASN A 381 23.30 -13.16 11.01
CA ASN A 381 23.92 -11.85 11.26
C ASN A 381 24.47 -11.15 10.00
N LYS A 382 23.88 -11.45 8.84
CA LYS A 382 24.19 -10.76 7.59
C LYS A 382 23.32 -9.50 7.48
N TYR A 383 23.91 -8.42 7.03
CA TYR A 383 23.24 -7.15 6.84
C TYR A 383 22.12 -7.25 5.80
N CYS A 384 20.96 -6.71 6.08
CA CYS A 384 19.76 -6.73 5.23
C CYS A 384 19.15 -5.34 5.15
N ILE A 385 18.45 -5.05 4.07
CA ILE A 385 17.83 -3.75 3.80
C ILE A 385 16.36 -3.97 3.49
N TYR A 386 15.50 -3.27 4.23
CA TYR A 386 14.11 -3.06 3.87
C TYR A 386 13.96 -1.69 3.21
N ALA A 387 13.11 -1.58 2.18
CA ALA A 387 12.71 -0.31 1.60
C ALA A 387 11.20 -0.30 1.32
N ASN A 388 10.57 0.87 1.48
CA ASN A 388 9.22 1.12 1.01
C ASN A 388 9.27 2.16 -0.11
N SER A 389 8.61 1.86 -1.23
CA SER A 389 8.63 2.75 -2.42
C SER A 389 7.73 3.98 -2.29
N GLY A 390 6.98 4.12 -1.19
CA GLY A 390 6.07 5.23 -0.97
C GLY A 390 4.86 5.19 -1.89
N THR A 391 4.40 6.34 -2.38
CA THR A 391 3.15 6.46 -3.14
C THR A 391 3.23 7.51 -4.25
N TRP A 392 2.26 7.44 -5.21
CA TRP A 392 2.04 8.42 -6.27
C TRP A 392 0.68 9.13 -6.16
N ILE A 393 -0.08 8.94 -5.08
CA ILE A 393 -1.33 9.69 -4.86
C ILE A 393 -1.06 11.19 -4.76
N ASP A 394 -2.07 12.01 -5.12
CA ASP A 394 -1.93 13.48 -5.17
C ASP A 394 -1.71 14.10 -3.78
N ASN A 395 -2.25 13.49 -2.76
CA ASN A 395 -2.19 13.99 -1.39
C ASN A 395 -1.88 12.89 -0.39
N ASN A 396 -0.69 12.94 0.19
CA ASN A 396 -0.27 12.07 1.30
C ASN A 396 -0.10 12.93 2.56
N PRO A 397 -1.08 12.96 3.49
CA PRO A 397 -1.22 14.01 4.50
C PRO A 397 -0.01 14.23 5.41
N HIS A 398 0.79 13.20 5.65
CA HIS A 398 1.92 13.26 6.60
C HIS A 398 3.26 12.87 6.00
N LYS A 399 3.28 12.55 4.72
CA LYS A 399 4.46 12.04 4.03
C LYS A 399 4.59 12.67 2.64
N THR A 400 5.73 12.44 2.03
CA THR A 400 5.94 12.85 0.64
C THR A 400 5.18 11.92 -0.32
N THR A 401 4.89 12.42 -1.50
CA THR A 401 4.36 11.65 -2.64
C THR A 401 5.38 11.66 -3.79
N MET A 402 5.11 10.92 -4.86
CA MET A 402 6.01 10.76 -6.02
C MET A 402 7.35 10.13 -5.65
N ASN A 403 7.30 9.06 -4.86
CA ASN A 403 8.48 8.35 -4.40
C ASN A 403 8.74 7.10 -5.26
N PHE A 404 9.99 6.67 -5.29
CA PHE A 404 10.41 5.43 -5.94
C PHE A 404 11.75 4.94 -5.38
N VAL A 405 11.98 3.62 -5.49
CA VAL A 405 13.22 2.98 -5.08
C VAL A 405 14.02 2.56 -6.30
N VAL A 406 15.33 2.80 -6.30
CA VAL A 406 16.27 2.27 -7.30
C VAL A 406 17.24 1.32 -6.61
N ILE A 407 17.31 0.09 -7.10
CA ILE A 407 18.26 -0.91 -6.66
C ILE A 407 19.30 -1.06 -7.76
N THR A 408 20.57 -0.82 -7.43
CA THR A 408 21.71 -1.02 -8.32
C THR A 408 22.49 -2.23 -7.83
N PRO A 409 22.27 -3.43 -8.42
CA PRO A 409 23.04 -4.63 -8.07
C PRO A 409 24.54 -4.41 -8.29
N GLN A 410 25.36 -5.01 -7.42
CA GLN A 410 26.80 -5.09 -7.64
C GLN A 410 27.14 -5.72 -9.00
N THR A 411 28.33 -5.46 -9.50
CA THR A 411 28.89 -6.08 -10.73
C THR A 411 30.00 -7.07 -10.35
N SER A 412 30.63 -7.69 -11.32
CA SER A 412 31.82 -8.55 -11.10
C SER A 412 33.05 -7.79 -10.58
N ASP A 413 33.04 -6.45 -10.58
CA ASP A 413 34.09 -5.65 -9.93
C ASP A 413 33.99 -5.83 -8.41
N VAL A 414 35.07 -6.34 -7.80
CA VAL A 414 35.15 -6.57 -6.34
C VAL A 414 34.99 -5.30 -5.49
N LYS A 415 35.09 -4.11 -6.09
CA LYS A 415 34.84 -2.82 -5.45
C LYS A 415 33.39 -2.36 -5.57
N SER A 416 32.60 -3.00 -6.42
CA SER A 416 31.19 -2.64 -6.58
C SER A 416 30.37 -3.14 -5.40
N GLN A 417 29.37 -2.37 -5.02
CA GLN A 417 28.43 -2.66 -3.94
C GLN A 417 27.02 -2.72 -4.53
N THR A 418 26.09 -3.32 -3.80
CA THR A 418 24.68 -3.20 -4.12
C THR A 418 24.12 -2.00 -3.37
N TYR A 419 23.51 -1.08 -4.09
CA TYR A 419 22.87 0.10 -3.51
C TYR A 419 21.35 -0.04 -3.54
N VAL A 420 20.70 0.41 -2.48
CA VAL A 420 19.25 0.66 -2.40
C VAL A 420 19.07 2.15 -2.14
N LYS A 421 18.44 2.85 -3.07
CA LYS A 421 18.28 4.30 -3.02
C LYS A 421 16.80 4.66 -3.12
N LEU A 422 16.34 5.50 -2.22
CA LEU A 422 14.99 6.05 -2.21
C LEU A 422 15.03 7.48 -2.73
N TYR A 423 14.17 7.78 -3.69
CA TYR A 423 14.07 9.08 -4.32
C TYR A 423 12.67 9.68 -4.23
N ASN A 424 12.62 11.00 -4.36
CA ASN A 424 11.41 11.77 -4.60
C ASN A 424 11.52 12.52 -5.92
N PHE A 425 10.39 12.63 -6.66
CA PHE A 425 10.29 13.33 -7.95
C PHE A 425 9.29 14.49 -7.82
N MET A 426 9.71 15.59 -7.23
CA MET A 426 8.86 16.76 -7.03
C MET A 426 9.31 17.91 -7.93
N ASP A 427 8.37 18.65 -8.52
CA ASP A 427 8.63 19.78 -9.41
C ASP A 427 9.60 19.42 -10.55
N GLU A 428 9.49 18.19 -11.07
CA GLU A 428 10.36 17.62 -12.10
C GLU A 428 11.84 17.48 -11.69
N VAL A 429 12.14 17.62 -10.41
CA VAL A 429 13.47 17.45 -9.84
C VAL A 429 13.52 16.14 -9.05
N VAL A 430 14.54 15.33 -9.35
CA VAL A 430 14.85 14.14 -8.56
C VAL A 430 15.71 14.51 -7.37
N SER A 431 15.30 14.11 -6.19
CA SER A 431 16.08 14.27 -4.96
C SER A 431 16.27 12.94 -4.24
N LEU A 432 17.49 12.66 -3.82
CA LEU A 432 17.82 11.48 -3.01
C LEU A 432 17.31 11.72 -1.59
N MET A 433 16.45 10.83 -1.09
CA MET A 433 15.90 10.88 0.27
C MET A 433 16.71 10.03 1.25
N ALA A 434 17.07 8.82 0.82
CA ALA A 434 17.82 7.86 1.62
C ALA A 434 18.64 6.92 0.73
N VAL A 435 19.71 6.37 1.27
CA VAL A 435 20.54 5.35 0.62
C VAL A 435 21.07 4.39 1.66
N ASP A 436 21.13 3.12 1.30
CA ASP A 436 21.82 2.07 2.04
C ASP A 436 22.50 1.11 1.07
N GLU A 437 23.45 0.30 1.56
CA GLU A 437 24.26 -0.54 0.70
C GLU A 437 24.59 -1.90 1.31
N LEU A 438 24.67 -2.90 0.45
CA LEU A 438 25.29 -4.19 0.79
C LEU A 438 26.72 -4.22 0.27
N ALA A 439 27.64 -4.63 1.14
CA ALA A 439 29.01 -4.91 0.74
C ALA A 439 29.06 -5.96 -0.38
N HIS A 440 30.10 -5.90 -1.22
CA HIS A 440 30.30 -6.87 -2.28
C HIS A 440 30.29 -8.30 -1.75
N ASP A 441 29.48 -9.17 -2.35
CA ASP A 441 29.38 -10.58 -2.03
C ASP A 441 29.73 -11.39 -3.29
N PRO A 442 30.89 -12.07 -3.34
CA PRO A 442 31.32 -12.81 -4.53
C PRO A 442 30.45 -14.03 -4.85
N VAL A 443 29.59 -14.46 -3.92
CA VAL A 443 28.68 -15.62 -4.13
C VAL A 443 27.49 -15.25 -5.00
N LEU A 444 27.27 -13.95 -5.25
CA LEU A 444 26.16 -13.48 -6.08
C LEU A 444 26.47 -13.43 -7.59
N PHE A 445 27.58 -14.05 -8.03
CA PHE A 445 27.98 -14.17 -9.43
C PHE A 445 28.24 -15.61 -9.80
#